data_8b1fb7f2cdacee7993b800bc84a78094
#
_entry.id   8b1fb7f2cdacee7993b800bc84a78094
#
_cell.length_a   1.000
_cell.length_b   1.000
_cell.length_c   1.000
_cell.angle_alpha   90.00
_cell.angle_beta   90.00
_cell.angle_gamma   90.00
#
_symmetry.space_group_name_H-M   'P 1'
#
loop_
_entity.id
_entity.type
_entity.pdbx_description
1 polymer ?
#
loop_
_entity_poly.entity_id
_entity_poly.type
_entity_poly.pdbx_seq_one_letter_code
_entity_poly.pdbx_strand_id
1 'polypeptide(L)'
;YNVGDTKEVDLGSFGTHTVRIANMSECTNGETSETACGFVVEFADIITKQEFNSTPTNVGGWRDSELRTYVNGTIYNSLPSDLQNVITTTKVISGHGKTSGETNFETQDKLYLLSGHEVYEDGTRYQISGYDTSYSNTKQLDYYKNQGVTADSYAETIKQDDYWWLRSAGSSTTGSFLMVDSSGGWFNFGARGSASFPFGVSP
;
A
#
# COMPACT_ATOMS: atom_id res chain seq x y z
N TYR A 1 -12.56 18.86 -6.69
CA TYR A 1 -11.83 17.58 -6.66
C TYR A 1 -12.73 16.52 -6.03
N ASN A 2 -12.73 15.32 -6.64
CA ASN A 2 -13.52 14.18 -6.17
C ASN A 2 -12.63 12.96 -6.07
N VAL A 3 -13.02 11.98 -5.25
CA VAL A 3 -12.39 10.66 -5.24
C VAL A 3 -12.49 10.06 -6.65
N GLY A 4 -11.35 9.59 -7.16
CA GLY A 4 -11.22 9.09 -8.52
C GLY A 4 -10.69 10.09 -9.54
N ASP A 5 -10.66 11.40 -9.25
CA ASP A 5 -10.02 12.38 -10.13
C ASP A 5 -8.53 12.06 -10.29
N THR A 6 -8.01 12.20 -11.50
CA THR A 6 -6.64 11.82 -11.88
C THR A 6 -5.83 12.99 -12.41
N LYS A 7 -4.50 12.87 -12.30
CA LYS A 7 -3.52 13.77 -12.90
C LYS A 7 -2.26 13.01 -13.28
N GLU A 8 -1.63 13.38 -14.39
CA GLU A 8 -0.32 12.85 -14.76
C GLU A 8 0.81 13.56 -14.00
N VAL A 9 1.82 12.81 -13.61
CA VAL A 9 3.03 13.26 -12.92
C VAL A 9 4.24 12.64 -13.60
N ASP A 10 5.20 13.48 -13.97
CA ASP A 10 6.49 13.04 -14.54
C ASP A 10 7.46 12.67 -13.41
N LEU A 11 7.90 11.43 -13.37
CA LEU A 11 8.87 10.89 -12.43
C LEU A 11 10.28 10.77 -13.03
N GLY A 12 10.60 11.58 -14.03
CA GLY A 12 11.90 11.58 -14.68
C GLY A 12 12.24 10.24 -15.33
N SER A 13 13.28 9.56 -14.84
CA SER A 13 13.72 8.26 -15.39
C SER A 13 12.70 7.13 -15.25
N PHE A 14 11.72 7.27 -14.37
CA PHE A 14 10.62 6.30 -14.22
C PHE A 14 9.46 6.58 -15.18
N GLY A 15 9.48 7.70 -15.92
CA GLY A 15 8.44 8.07 -16.86
C GLY A 15 7.27 8.81 -16.25
N THR A 16 6.23 9.02 -17.04
CA THR A 16 4.99 9.69 -16.62
C THR A 16 3.99 8.67 -16.10
N HIS A 17 3.45 8.94 -14.92
CA HIS A 17 2.51 8.08 -14.21
C HIS A 17 1.25 8.84 -13.81
N THR A 18 0.17 8.11 -13.61
CA THR A 18 -1.12 8.68 -13.21
C THR A 18 -1.27 8.62 -11.70
N VAL A 19 -1.49 9.77 -11.07
CA VAL A 19 -1.96 9.84 -9.68
C VAL A 19 -3.47 9.97 -9.62
N ARG A 20 -4.08 9.46 -8.56
CA ARG A 20 -5.52 9.47 -8.34
C ARG A 20 -5.84 9.89 -6.91
N ILE A 21 -6.89 10.69 -6.71
CA ILE A 21 -7.42 10.95 -5.37
C ILE A 21 -8.09 9.66 -4.88
N ALA A 22 -7.49 9.05 -3.88
CA ALA A 22 -7.92 7.76 -3.35
C ALA A 22 -8.82 7.88 -2.12
N ASN A 23 -8.68 8.97 -1.32
CA ASN A 23 -9.45 9.17 -0.12
C ASN A 23 -9.67 10.66 0.16
N MET A 24 -10.81 10.99 0.74
CA MET A 24 -11.13 12.32 1.25
C MET A 24 -11.83 12.26 2.61
N SER A 25 -12.29 11.10 3.05
CA SER A 25 -13.00 10.93 4.31
C SER A 25 -12.04 10.85 5.50
N GLU A 26 -12.49 11.43 6.63
CA GLU A 26 -11.71 11.39 7.88
C GLU A 26 -11.80 10.03 8.57
N CYS A 27 -10.84 9.78 9.45
CA CYS A 27 -10.85 8.62 10.35
C CYS A 27 -11.72 8.93 11.58
N THR A 28 -12.73 8.12 11.82
CA THR A 28 -13.72 8.35 12.90
C THR A 28 -13.97 7.13 13.78
N ASN A 29 -13.32 5.99 13.51
CA ASN A 29 -13.56 4.73 14.23
C ASN A 29 -12.35 4.25 15.04
N GLY A 30 -11.46 5.18 15.43
CA GLY A 30 -10.28 4.87 16.23
C GLY A 30 -9.11 4.31 15.44
N GLU A 31 -9.06 4.56 14.14
CA GLU A 31 -7.92 4.24 13.30
C GLU A 31 -6.66 4.90 13.86
N THR A 32 -5.59 4.16 13.95
CA THR A 32 -4.30 4.63 14.49
C THR A 32 -3.27 4.92 13.41
N SER A 33 -3.47 4.40 12.19
CA SER A 33 -2.72 4.76 10.99
C SER A 33 -3.39 5.97 10.33
N GLU A 34 -2.60 6.90 9.82
CA GLU A 34 -3.11 8.09 9.12
C GLU A 34 -3.25 7.87 7.60
N THR A 35 -2.86 6.70 7.12
CA THR A 35 -2.73 6.35 5.70
C THR A 35 -4.03 6.35 4.88
N ALA A 36 -5.19 6.36 5.56
CA ALA A 36 -6.51 6.44 4.94
C ALA A 36 -7.38 7.54 5.58
N CYS A 37 -6.76 8.57 6.19
CA CYS A 37 -7.44 9.65 6.88
C CYS A 37 -7.29 10.96 6.09
N GLY A 38 -8.41 11.61 5.78
CA GLY A 38 -8.40 12.86 5.03
C GLY A 38 -7.98 12.69 3.57
N PHE A 39 -7.32 13.70 3.03
CA PHE A 39 -6.94 13.72 1.61
C PHE A 39 -5.74 12.80 1.34
N VAL A 40 -5.94 11.76 0.58
CA VAL A 40 -4.90 10.80 0.17
C VAL A 40 -4.89 10.63 -1.34
N VAL A 41 -3.70 10.67 -1.92
CA VAL A 41 -3.45 10.39 -3.35
C VAL A 41 -2.69 9.08 -3.47
N GLU A 42 -2.99 8.29 -4.49
CA GLU A 42 -2.23 7.09 -4.83
C GLU A 42 -1.77 7.14 -6.29
N PHE A 43 -0.75 6.40 -6.65
CA PHE A 43 -0.48 6.10 -8.05
C PHE A 43 -1.46 5.03 -8.54
N ALA A 44 -2.18 5.36 -9.62
CA ALA A 44 -3.19 4.49 -10.21
C ALA A 44 -2.60 3.43 -11.14
N ASP A 45 -1.31 3.54 -11.45
CA ASP A 45 -0.54 2.63 -12.29
C ASP A 45 0.75 2.18 -11.60
N ILE A 46 1.47 1.27 -12.24
CA ILE A 46 2.68 0.66 -11.72
C ILE A 46 3.89 1.47 -12.14
N ILE A 47 4.74 1.86 -11.18
CA ILE A 47 5.91 2.71 -11.44
C ILE A 47 7.10 1.88 -11.87
N THR A 48 7.43 0.82 -11.12
CA THR A 48 8.55 -0.07 -11.40
C THR A 48 8.40 -1.38 -10.62
N LYS A 49 9.33 -2.31 -10.82
CA LYS A 49 9.38 -3.59 -10.12
C LYS A 49 10.56 -3.64 -9.17
N GLN A 50 10.35 -4.18 -7.97
CA GLN A 50 11.38 -4.34 -6.96
C GLN A 50 11.07 -5.53 -6.05
N GLU A 51 12.11 -6.16 -5.51
CA GLU A 51 11.96 -7.09 -4.39
C GLU A 51 11.54 -6.31 -3.14
N PHE A 52 10.77 -6.95 -2.26
CA PHE A 52 10.45 -6.37 -0.95
C PHE A 52 11.69 -6.38 -0.04
N ASN A 53 12.39 -7.51 -0.04
CA ASN A 53 13.68 -7.71 0.62
C ASN A 53 14.57 -8.62 -0.23
N SER A 54 15.88 -8.45 -0.16
CA SER A 54 16.87 -9.32 -0.84
C SER A 54 16.96 -10.71 -0.20
N THR A 55 16.42 -10.89 0.99
CA THR A 55 16.29 -12.17 1.69
C THR A 55 14.83 -12.56 1.88
N PRO A 56 14.49 -13.88 1.98
CA PRO A 56 13.11 -14.34 2.07
C PRO A 56 12.57 -14.17 3.52
N THR A 57 12.45 -12.91 3.96
CA THR A 57 12.00 -12.56 5.31
C THR A 57 10.98 -11.44 5.29
N ASN A 58 10.01 -11.50 6.20
CA ASN A 58 9.13 -10.40 6.53
C ASN A 58 9.30 -9.92 7.99
N VAL A 59 10.40 -10.35 8.65
CA VAL A 59 10.77 -9.88 9.98
C VAL A 59 10.96 -8.36 9.96
N GLY A 60 10.36 -7.66 10.92
CA GLY A 60 10.37 -6.21 10.96
C GLY A 60 9.37 -5.53 10.00
N GLY A 61 8.65 -6.31 9.21
CA GLY A 61 7.58 -5.84 8.31
C GLY A 61 8.02 -4.74 7.35
N TRP A 62 7.09 -3.86 7.01
CA TRP A 62 7.35 -2.66 6.20
C TRP A 62 8.43 -1.76 6.83
N ARG A 63 8.41 -1.61 8.18
CA ARG A 63 9.34 -0.73 8.90
C ARG A 63 10.80 -0.98 8.54
N ASP A 64 11.22 -2.24 8.51
CA ASP A 64 12.62 -2.62 8.33
C ASP A 64 12.92 -3.11 6.90
N SER A 65 11.97 -2.98 5.96
CA SER A 65 12.12 -3.47 4.60
C SER A 65 13.06 -2.62 3.74
N GLU A 66 13.77 -3.29 2.83
CA GLU A 66 14.57 -2.64 1.80
C GLU A 66 13.69 -1.83 0.84
N LEU A 67 12.47 -2.32 0.54
CA LEU A 67 11.52 -1.63 -0.31
C LEU A 67 11.08 -0.28 0.27
N ARG A 68 10.85 -0.19 1.59
CA ARG A 68 10.54 1.09 2.25
C ARG A 68 11.66 2.11 2.05
N THR A 69 12.91 1.68 2.22
CA THR A 69 14.10 2.53 2.00
C THR A 69 14.17 3.00 0.55
N TYR A 70 13.94 2.11 -0.40
CA TYR A 70 13.92 2.43 -1.82
C TYR A 70 12.81 3.43 -2.18
N VAL A 71 11.61 3.21 -1.69
CA VAL A 71 10.44 4.07 -1.94
C VAL A 71 10.65 5.46 -1.36
N ASN A 72 11.09 5.59 -0.10
CA ASN A 72 11.30 6.89 0.55
C ASN A 72 12.63 7.57 0.18
N GLY A 73 13.52 6.89 -0.53
CA GLY A 73 14.74 7.42 -1.08
C GLY A 73 14.64 7.65 -2.60
N THR A 74 14.86 6.60 -3.38
CA THR A 74 14.96 6.66 -4.84
C THR A 74 13.69 7.20 -5.49
N ILE A 75 12.54 6.67 -5.12
CA ILE A 75 11.27 7.08 -5.72
C ILE A 75 10.89 8.49 -5.25
N TYR A 76 10.97 8.79 -3.96
CA TYR A 76 10.66 10.13 -3.44
C TYR A 76 11.50 11.20 -4.14
N ASN A 77 12.80 10.95 -4.35
CA ASN A 77 13.70 11.90 -5.02
C ASN A 77 13.41 12.05 -6.52
N SER A 78 12.65 11.16 -7.14
CA SER A 78 12.21 11.27 -8.54
C SER A 78 10.94 12.11 -8.71
N LEU A 79 10.23 12.42 -7.64
CA LEU A 79 9.04 13.26 -7.69
C LEU A 79 9.41 14.71 -8.07
N PRO A 80 8.54 15.42 -8.82
CA PRO A 80 8.70 16.85 -9.02
C PRO A 80 8.79 17.61 -7.69
N SER A 81 9.57 18.67 -7.65
CA SER A 81 9.83 19.44 -6.42
C SER A 81 8.57 20.07 -5.81
N ASP A 82 7.64 20.50 -6.63
CA ASP A 82 6.35 21.03 -6.18
C ASP A 82 5.53 19.95 -5.45
N LEU A 83 5.55 18.73 -5.93
CA LEU A 83 4.90 17.59 -5.25
C LEU A 83 5.63 17.22 -3.95
N GLN A 84 6.97 17.14 -3.97
CA GLN A 84 7.76 16.87 -2.76
C GLN A 84 7.47 17.89 -1.64
N ASN A 85 7.26 19.15 -2.00
CA ASN A 85 7.03 20.24 -1.04
C ASN A 85 5.66 20.17 -0.34
N VAL A 86 4.67 19.53 -0.96
CA VAL A 86 3.32 19.41 -0.39
C VAL A 86 3.07 18.09 0.31
N ILE A 87 3.88 17.07 0.05
CA ILE A 87 3.74 15.76 0.72
C ILE A 87 4.10 15.89 2.20
N THR A 88 3.15 15.58 3.07
CA THR A 88 3.35 15.55 4.52
C THR A 88 3.95 14.22 4.98
N THR A 89 4.57 14.23 6.15
CA THR A 89 4.97 12.98 6.81
C THR A 89 3.73 12.36 7.44
N THR A 90 3.49 11.10 7.12
CA THR A 90 2.30 10.35 7.51
C THR A 90 2.67 9.26 8.51
N LYS A 91 1.89 9.14 9.58
CA LYS A 91 2.02 8.01 10.50
C LYS A 91 1.42 6.76 9.86
N VAL A 92 2.28 5.76 9.65
CA VAL A 92 1.94 4.50 9.00
C VAL A 92 1.98 3.36 10.03
N ILE A 93 0.86 2.68 10.21
CA ILE A 93 0.83 1.40 10.92
C ILE A 93 0.84 0.28 9.91
N SER A 94 1.72 -0.70 10.11
CA SER A 94 1.84 -1.86 9.23
C SER A 94 1.80 -3.17 10.02
N GLY A 95 1.21 -4.19 9.41
CA GLY A 95 1.07 -5.50 9.99
C GLY A 95 2.40 -6.23 10.11
N HIS A 96 2.50 -7.05 11.15
CA HIS A 96 3.62 -7.97 11.33
C HIS A 96 3.32 -9.33 10.71
N GLY A 97 4.39 -10.10 10.43
CA GLY A 97 4.28 -11.47 9.98
C GLY A 97 4.05 -12.46 11.13
N LYS A 98 4.51 -13.69 10.94
CA LYS A 98 4.36 -14.78 11.91
C LYS A 98 5.48 -14.82 12.96
N THR A 99 6.43 -13.91 12.93
CA THR A 99 7.59 -13.91 13.84
C THR A 99 7.14 -13.71 15.29
N SER A 100 7.56 -14.60 16.17
CA SER A 100 7.20 -14.53 17.59
C SER A 100 7.77 -13.26 18.23
N GLY A 101 6.95 -12.58 19.02
CA GLY A 101 7.33 -11.34 19.73
C GLY A 101 7.19 -10.06 18.91
N GLU A 102 6.87 -10.14 17.63
CA GLU A 102 6.53 -8.96 16.83
C GLU A 102 5.10 -8.51 17.08
N THR A 103 4.90 -7.20 17.06
CA THR A 103 3.61 -6.50 17.04
C THR A 103 3.57 -5.56 15.85
N ASN A 104 2.42 -4.99 15.54
CA ASN A 104 2.33 -4.04 14.44
C ASN A 104 3.34 -2.89 14.60
N PHE A 105 3.90 -2.47 13.47
CA PHE A 105 4.97 -1.49 13.42
C PHE A 105 4.42 -0.11 13.11
N GLU A 106 5.02 0.91 13.73
CA GLU A 106 4.77 2.32 13.42
C GLU A 106 5.98 2.91 12.69
N THR A 107 5.71 3.66 11.62
CA THR A 107 6.71 4.45 10.90
C THR A 107 6.18 5.82 10.57
N GLN A 108 7.10 6.74 10.24
CA GLN A 108 6.79 8.07 9.71
C GLN A 108 7.34 8.13 8.28
N ASP A 109 6.47 8.17 7.30
CA ASP A 109 6.84 8.04 5.90
C ASP A 109 6.30 9.18 5.04
N LYS A 110 7.05 9.57 4.02
CA LYS A 110 6.57 10.46 2.96
C LYS A 110 5.79 9.68 1.90
N LEU A 111 6.27 8.50 1.56
CA LEU A 111 5.63 7.57 0.65
C LEU A 111 5.44 6.22 1.35
N TYR A 112 4.32 5.57 1.12
CA TYR A 112 4.03 4.26 1.70
C TYR A 112 3.23 3.38 0.73
N LEU A 113 3.42 2.07 0.82
CA LEU A 113 2.54 1.13 0.13
C LEU A 113 1.19 1.03 0.86
N LEU A 114 0.14 0.76 0.12
CA LEU A 114 -1.16 0.46 0.72
C LEU A 114 -1.12 -0.83 1.52
N SER A 115 -1.94 -0.94 2.57
CA SER A 115 -2.16 -2.19 3.30
C SER A 115 -3.29 -3.01 2.69
N GLY A 116 -3.45 -4.24 3.17
CA GLY A 116 -4.55 -5.08 2.76
C GLY A 116 -5.92 -4.43 2.97
N HIS A 117 -6.17 -3.85 4.15
CA HIS A 117 -7.46 -3.21 4.45
C HIS A 117 -7.69 -1.90 3.69
N GLU A 118 -6.66 -1.17 3.35
CA GLU A 118 -6.81 0.06 2.56
C GLU A 118 -7.34 -0.22 1.15
N VAL A 119 -7.15 -1.44 0.66
CA VAL A 119 -7.67 -1.88 -0.64
C VAL A 119 -8.94 -2.72 -0.49
N TYR A 120 -8.94 -3.73 0.39
CA TYR A 120 -10.00 -4.74 0.48
C TYR A 120 -10.74 -4.67 1.82
N GLU A 121 -12.08 -4.62 1.76
CA GLU A 121 -12.91 -5.08 2.87
C GLU A 121 -12.95 -6.60 2.90
N ASP A 122 -13.23 -7.18 4.06
CA ASP A 122 -13.50 -8.60 4.18
C ASP A 122 -14.71 -8.99 3.31
N GLY A 123 -14.57 -10.07 2.58
CA GLY A 123 -15.66 -10.69 1.83
C GLY A 123 -16.43 -11.70 2.68
N THR A 124 -17.45 -12.30 2.07
CA THR A 124 -18.19 -13.40 2.69
C THR A 124 -17.39 -14.70 2.70
N ARG A 125 -16.65 -14.95 1.62
CA ARG A 125 -15.86 -16.17 1.42
C ARG A 125 -14.42 -16.02 1.86
N TYR A 126 -13.81 -14.88 1.56
CA TYR A 126 -12.43 -14.58 1.85
C TYR A 126 -12.31 -13.35 2.75
N GLN A 127 -11.40 -13.41 3.71
CA GLN A 127 -11.21 -12.36 4.71
C GLN A 127 -9.74 -11.96 4.77
N ILE A 128 -9.45 -10.72 4.37
CA ILE A 128 -8.10 -10.16 4.43
C ILE A 128 -7.67 -9.92 5.89
N SER A 129 -8.62 -9.70 6.80
CA SER A 129 -8.36 -9.51 8.23
C SER A 129 -7.64 -10.70 8.89
N GLY A 130 -7.77 -11.89 8.33
CA GLY A 130 -7.05 -13.08 8.77
C GLY A 130 -5.55 -13.07 8.40
N TYR A 131 -5.13 -12.21 7.50
CA TYR A 131 -3.77 -12.17 6.94
C TYR A 131 -3.05 -10.84 7.19
N ASP A 132 -3.78 -9.77 7.43
CA ASP A 132 -3.25 -8.44 7.74
C ASP A 132 -3.51 -8.10 9.20
N THR A 133 -2.50 -8.22 10.06
CA THR A 133 -2.61 -7.93 11.49
C THR A 133 -2.89 -6.45 11.79
N SER A 134 -2.68 -5.56 10.82
CA SER A 134 -2.99 -4.13 10.94
C SER A 134 -4.39 -3.75 10.44
N TYR A 135 -5.23 -4.73 10.11
CA TYR A 135 -6.56 -4.51 9.54
C TYR A 135 -7.38 -3.47 10.33
N SER A 136 -7.44 -3.59 11.65
CA SER A 136 -8.20 -2.68 12.52
C SER A 136 -7.52 -1.32 12.76
N ASN A 137 -6.28 -1.13 12.34
CA ASN A 137 -5.56 0.13 12.53
C ASN A 137 -5.84 1.17 11.45
N THR A 138 -6.49 0.78 10.37
CA THR A 138 -6.79 1.61 9.21
C THR A 138 -8.20 1.32 8.69
N LYS A 139 -8.58 1.92 7.58
CA LYS A 139 -9.85 1.68 6.89
C LYS A 139 -9.63 1.58 5.40
N GLN A 140 -10.62 1.06 4.68
CA GLN A 140 -10.59 1.05 3.22
C GLN A 140 -10.59 2.48 2.67
N LEU A 141 -9.76 2.74 1.69
CA LEU A 141 -9.74 4.01 0.96
C LEU A 141 -11.07 4.20 0.20
N ASP A 142 -11.55 5.43 0.18
CA ASP A 142 -12.85 5.79 -0.41
C ASP A 142 -12.97 5.33 -1.87
N TYR A 143 -11.89 5.38 -2.65
CA TYR A 143 -11.90 4.91 -4.04
C TYR A 143 -12.32 3.44 -4.13
N TYR A 144 -11.66 2.56 -3.40
CA TYR A 144 -11.96 1.12 -3.43
C TYR A 144 -13.33 0.81 -2.80
N LYS A 145 -13.69 1.54 -1.74
CA LYS A 145 -15.01 1.43 -1.12
C LYS A 145 -16.13 1.78 -2.10
N ASN A 146 -15.98 2.88 -2.84
CA ASN A 146 -16.96 3.33 -3.83
C ASN A 146 -17.11 2.36 -5.01
N GLN A 147 -16.05 1.60 -5.32
CA GLN A 147 -16.07 0.54 -6.33
C GLN A 147 -16.60 -0.80 -5.78
N GLY A 148 -16.90 -0.89 -4.50
CA GLY A 148 -17.39 -2.13 -3.88
C GLY A 148 -16.33 -3.23 -3.75
N VAL A 149 -15.06 -2.87 -3.65
CA VAL A 149 -13.95 -3.83 -3.54
C VAL A 149 -14.01 -4.58 -2.22
N THR A 150 -14.01 -5.89 -2.31
CA THR A 150 -13.90 -6.81 -1.18
C THR A 150 -12.90 -7.91 -1.51
N ALA A 151 -12.54 -8.72 -0.52
CA ALA A 151 -11.71 -9.91 -0.75
C ALA A 151 -12.35 -10.93 -1.72
N ASP A 152 -13.65 -10.81 -2.00
CA ASP A 152 -14.41 -11.67 -2.92
C ASP A 152 -14.70 -10.96 -4.27
N SER A 153 -14.62 -9.62 -4.36
CA SER A 153 -14.97 -8.83 -5.53
C SER A 153 -13.96 -7.70 -5.73
N TYR A 154 -13.05 -7.83 -6.67
CA TYR A 154 -11.80 -7.08 -6.66
C TYR A 154 -11.25 -6.69 -8.04
N ALA A 155 -12.02 -6.79 -9.11
CA ALA A 155 -11.53 -6.44 -10.45
C ALA A 155 -11.01 -4.99 -10.56
N GLU A 156 -11.59 -4.08 -9.76
CA GLU A 156 -11.22 -2.66 -9.74
C GLU A 156 -9.85 -2.37 -9.09
N THR A 157 -9.19 -3.39 -8.55
CA THR A 157 -7.82 -3.24 -7.99
C THR A 157 -6.73 -3.45 -9.04
N ILE A 158 -7.08 -3.92 -10.24
CA ILE A 158 -6.11 -4.19 -11.31
C ILE A 158 -5.39 -2.90 -11.70
N LYS A 159 -4.05 -2.98 -11.75
CA LYS A 159 -3.18 -1.92 -12.24
C LYS A 159 -2.27 -2.46 -13.33
N GLN A 160 -2.53 -2.14 -14.60
CA GLN A 160 -1.73 -2.55 -15.76
C GLN A 160 -1.51 -4.08 -15.88
N ASP A 161 -2.50 -4.88 -15.47
CA ASP A 161 -2.47 -6.35 -15.53
C ASP A 161 -1.21 -7.00 -14.90
N ASP A 162 -0.65 -6.37 -13.88
CA ASP A 162 0.56 -6.86 -13.22
C ASP A 162 0.38 -6.95 -11.69
N TYR A 163 1.26 -7.72 -11.05
CA TYR A 163 1.30 -7.89 -9.60
C TYR A 163 1.86 -6.64 -8.92
N TRP A 164 1.32 -6.25 -7.76
CA TRP A 164 1.86 -5.15 -6.99
C TRP A 164 1.79 -5.38 -5.48
N TRP A 165 2.83 -4.88 -4.78
CA TRP A 165 3.00 -5.07 -3.36
C TRP A 165 2.02 -4.28 -2.51
N LEU A 166 1.60 -4.91 -1.40
CA LEU A 166 1.01 -4.27 -0.23
C LEU A 166 2.02 -4.28 0.93
N ARG A 167 1.97 -3.29 1.83
CA ARG A 167 2.92 -3.23 2.96
C ARG A 167 2.66 -4.27 4.05
N SER A 168 1.54 -4.97 4.03
CA SER A 168 1.15 -5.93 5.05
C SER A 168 2.01 -7.19 4.98
N ALA A 169 2.82 -7.44 6.02
CA ALA A 169 3.51 -8.72 6.17
C ALA A 169 2.48 -9.83 6.37
N GLY A 170 2.58 -10.93 5.62
CA GLY A 170 1.64 -12.03 5.69
C GLY A 170 1.72 -12.74 7.04
N SER A 171 0.63 -12.71 7.83
CA SER A 171 0.60 -13.26 9.19
C SER A 171 0.72 -14.78 9.26
N SER A 172 0.58 -15.48 8.14
CA SER A 172 0.71 -16.95 8.04
C SER A 172 2.15 -17.43 7.85
N THR A 173 3.10 -16.54 7.54
CA THR A 173 4.49 -16.90 7.21
C THR A 173 5.50 -15.93 7.83
N THR A 174 6.78 -16.30 7.76
CA THR A 174 7.91 -15.44 8.16
C THR A 174 8.67 -14.86 6.96
N GLY A 175 8.20 -15.11 5.74
CA GLY A 175 8.95 -14.78 4.52
C GLY A 175 8.16 -14.11 3.40
N SER A 176 6.89 -13.73 3.62
CA SER A 176 6.05 -13.15 2.57
C SER A 176 5.33 -11.88 3.00
N PHE A 177 4.99 -11.07 2.00
CA PHE A 177 4.10 -9.92 2.12
C PHE A 177 2.85 -10.15 1.28
N LEU A 178 1.78 -9.44 1.61
CA LEU A 178 0.59 -9.43 0.77
C LEU A 178 0.86 -8.67 -0.53
N MET A 179 0.21 -9.09 -1.59
CA MET A 179 0.22 -8.41 -2.88
C MET A 179 -1.12 -8.58 -3.58
N VAL A 180 -1.33 -7.76 -4.60
CA VAL A 180 -2.44 -7.87 -5.55
C VAL A 180 -1.93 -8.56 -6.81
N ASP A 181 -2.67 -9.56 -7.30
CA ASP A 181 -2.33 -10.25 -8.54
C ASP A 181 -2.89 -9.55 -9.80
N SER A 182 -2.57 -10.07 -10.97
CA SER A 182 -3.02 -9.53 -12.25
C SER A 182 -4.53 -9.63 -12.49
N SER A 183 -5.24 -10.41 -11.68
CA SER A 183 -6.71 -10.47 -11.69
C SER A 183 -7.36 -9.51 -10.68
N GLY A 184 -6.55 -8.83 -9.87
CA GLY A 184 -6.97 -7.95 -8.79
C GLY A 184 -7.13 -8.63 -7.43
N GLY A 185 -6.98 -9.96 -7.37
CA GLY A 185 -7.04 -10.72 -6.13
C GLY A 185 -5.78 -10.53 -5.26
N TRP A 186 -5.91 -10.80 -3.97
CA TRP A 186 -4.81 -10.70 -3.03
C TRP A 186 -4.23 -12.08 -2.67
N PHE A 187 -2.94 -12.14 -2.38
CA PHE A 187 -2.28 -13.35 -1.89
C PHE A 187 -0.93 -13.03 -1.21
N ASN A 188 -0.35 -14.04 -0.57
CA ASN A 188 1.00 -13.97 -0.01
C ASN A 188 2.05 -14.27 -1.08
N PHE A 189 3.08 -13.42 -1.17
CA PHE A 189 4.19 -13.62 -2.09
C PHE A 189 5.53 -13.49 -1.36
N GLY A 190 6.51 -14.33 -1.70
CA GLY A 190 7.82 -14.32 -1.06
C GLY A 190 8.53 -12.97 -1.23
N ALA A 191 9.14 -12.46 -0.17
CA ALA A 191 9.77 -11.14 -0.12
C ALA A 191 10.88 -10.93 -1.17
N ARG A 192 11.49 -12.00 -1.67
CA ARG A 192 12.46 -11.99 -2.78
C ARG A 192 11.82 -11.99 -4.17
N GLY A 193 10.51 -12.14 -4.26
CA GLY A 193 9.83 -12.02 -5.54
C GLY A 193 9.88 -10.58 -6.03
N SER A 194 10.21 -10.38 -7.31
CA SER A 194 10.15 -9.06 -7.92
C SER A 194 8.72 -8.77 -8.33
N ALA A 195 8.11 -7.79 -7.69
CA ALA A 195 6.77 -7.32 -8.02
C ALA A 195 6.74 -5.80 -8.12
N SER A 196 5.75 -5.33 -8.80
CA SER A 196 5.50 -3.91 -9.00
C SER A 196 5.00 -3.22 -7.74
N PHE A 197 5.05 -1.91 -7.69
CA PHE A 197 4.43 -1.14 -6.61
C PHE A 197 3.91 0.21 -7.10
N PRO A 198 2.64 0.50 -6.89
CA PRO A 198 2.15 1.83 -6.70
C PRO A 198 2.24 2.20 -5.22
N PHE A 199 2.21 3.47 -4.88
CA PHE A 199 2.21 3.90 -3.48
C PHE A 199 1.20 5.01 -3.23
N GLY A 200 0.77 5.11 -1.96
CA GLY A 200 -0.02 6.20 -1.46
C GLY A 200 0.84 7.32 -0.92
N VAL A 201 0.35 8.54 -1.00
CA VAL A 201 0.93 9.72 -0.37
C VAL A 201 -0.19 10.55 0.26
N SER A 202 0.08 11.13 1.41
CA SER A 202 -0.78 12.16 1.99
C SER A 202 -0.10 13.52 1.78
N PRO A 203 -0.73 14.42 1.04
CA PRO A 203 -0.23 15.79 0.91
C PRO A 203 -0.51 16.62 2.15
#